data_9db116b28ddde11100eac75e7c4ab178
#
_entry.id   9db116b28ddde11100eac75e7c4ab178
#
_cell.length_a   1.000
_cell.length_b   1.000
_cell.length_c   1.000
_cell.angle_alpha   90.00
_cell.angle_beta   90.00
_cell.angle_gamma   90.00
#
_symmetry.space_group_name_H-M   'P 1'
#
loop_
_entity.id
_entity.type
_entity.pdbx_description
1 polymer ?
#
loop_
_entity_poly.entity_id
_entity_poly.type
_entity_poly.pdbx_seq_one_letter_code
_entity_poly.pdbx_strand_id
1 'polypeptide(L)'
;MRATGVALHTGEKVSLTLRPAPVDTGVVFCRVDLDPVVQLKAHALQVGGTNLATTLVVAGVRVSTIEHLMAAFAGLGVDNAYVDVSGPELPIMDGSAAPFVFLIQSAQRQPQQAPRRFLRMKKTVEVAQGDARASLAPWDGLKVTYTLLYDHPVFRKHAKVASLEVTSGAFIKDVSRARTFGFLAEFERLRAMNLAQGGSLDNAVVVDDYRILNEGGLRQEDEFVKHKVLDAIGDLYLLGGPLLGHFVGHKSGHGTNNLLLRAVLADREAYEVVTFDAAGGVRALPGDPLLSELTPAYGGG
;
A
#
# COMPACT_ATOMS: atom_id res chain seq x y z
N MET A 1 15.90 -11.22 -2.85
CA MET A 1 16.63 -10.24 -2.02
C MET A 1 16.09 -10.27 -0.61
N ARG A 2 16.96 -10.08 0.39
CA ARG A 2 16.58 -10.15 1.80
C ARG A 2 16.91 -8.83 2.52
N ALA A 3 16.03 -8.42 3.43
CA ALA A 3 16.24 -7.34 4.37
C ALA A 3 15.84 -7.79 5.78
N THR A 4 16.34 -7.08 6.77
CA THR A 4 15.95 -7.26 8.18
C THR A 4 15.79 -5.87 8.79
N GLY A 5 14.75 -5.71 9.58
CA GLY A 5 14.46 -4.45 10.26
C GLY A 5 13.58 -4.69 11.47
N VAL A 6 13.10 -3.62 12.07
CA VAL A 6 12.22 -3.63 13.23
C VAL A 6 10.78 -3.37 12.76
N ALA A 7 9.83 -4.12 13.26
CA ALA A 7 8.41 -3.88 13.05
C ALA A 7 7.94 -2.65 13.84
N LEU A 8 7.12 -1.79 13.24
CA LEU A 8 6.73 -0.51 13.84
C LEU A 8 5.93 -0.70 15.13
N HIS A 9 4.94 -1.57 15.12
CA HIS A 9 4.01 -1.73 16.24
C HIS A 9 4.49 -2.72 17.27
N THR A 10 5.00 -3.88 16.84
CA THR A 10 5.47 -4.93 17.77
C THR A 10 6.85 -4.65 18.34
N GLY A 11 7.70 -3.90 17.64
CA GLY A 11 9.10 -3.68 18.00
C GLY A 11 10.00 -4.90 17.76
N GLU A 12 9.46 -5.98 17.20
CA GLU A 12 10.19 -7.20 16.94
C GLU A 12 11.11 -7.07 15.72
N LYS A 13 12.21 -7.81 15.75
CA LYS A 13 13.11 -7.93 14.60
C LYS A 13 12.51 -8.90 13.59
N VAL A 14 12.26 -8.42 12.38
CA VAL A 14 11.62 -9.17 11.29
C VAL A 14 12.54 -9.25 10.08
N SER A 15 12.62 -10.42 9.48
CA SER A 15 13.27 -10.64 8.18
C SER A 15 12.22 -10.67 7.08
N LEU A 16 12.54 -10.00 5.97
CA LEU A 16 11.76 -9.96 4.75
C LEU A 16 12.59 -10.53 3.60
N THR A 17 12.02 -11.44 2.81
CA THR A 17 12.67 -11.93 1.58
C THR A 17 11.73 -11.80 0.39
N LEU A 18 12.17 -11.06 -0.64
CA LEU A 18 11.45 -10.95 -1.90
C LEU A 18 11.90 -12.08 -2.84
N ARG A 19 10.95 -12.84 -3.37
CA ARG A 19 11.17 -13.91 -4.34
C ARG A 19 10.29 -13.71 -5.58
N PRO A 20 10.75 -14.14 -6.77
CA PRO A 20 9.91 -14.14 -7.96
C PRO A 20 8.73 -15.11 -7.77
N ALA A 21 7.61 -14.77 -8.41
CA ALA A 21 6.43 -15.63 -8.47
C ALA A 21 6.00 -15.87 -9.92
N PRO A 22 5.29 -16.96 -10.23
CA PRO A 22 4.74 -17.22 -11.56
C PRO A 22 3.82 -16.10 -12.04
N VAL A 23 3.55 -16.07 -13.33
CA VAL A 23 2.54 -15.19 -13.95
C VAL A 23 1.20 -15.39 -13.23
N ASP A 24 0.47 -14.30 -13.07
CA ASP A 24 -0.87 -14.26 -12.46
C ASP A 24 -0.94 -14.64 -10.97
N THR A 25 0.19 -14.80 -10.29
CA THR A 25 0.22 -15.05 -8.83
C THR A 25 -0.27 -13.81 -8.05
N GLY A 26 0.03 -12.61 -8.54
CA GLY A 26 -0.10 -11.40 -7.74
C GLY A 26 0.97 -11.33 -6.65
N VAL A 27 0.74 -10.53 -5.62
CA VAL A 27 1.62 -10.45 -4.44
C VAL A 27 1.07 -11.37 -3.34
N VAL A 28 1.91 -12.27 -2.85
CA VAL A 28 1.55 -13.25 -1.81
C VAL A 28 2.55 -13.17 -0.66
N PHE A 29 2.05 -12.84 0.53
CA PHE A 29 2.82 -12.86 1.76
C PHE A 29 2.85 -14.27 2.35
N CYS A 30 4.05 -14.75 2.69
CA CYS A 30 4.27 -16.08 3.24
C CYS A 30 4.82 -15.96 4.68
N ARG A 31 4.05 -16.39 5.68
CA ARG A 31 4.46 -16.45 7.08
C ARG A 31 5.37 -17.68 7.26
N VAL A 32 6.66 -17.50 7.01
CA VAL A 32 7.67 -18.57 7.04
C VAL A 32 8.14 -18.93 8.43
N ASP A 33 7.69 -18.20 9.44
CA ASP A 33 7.87 -18.50 10.86
C ASP A 33 6.83 -19.49 11.40
N LEU A 34 5.82 -19.86 10.61
CA LEU A 34 4.76 -20.81 10.96
C LEU A 34 5.00 -22.15 10.27
N ASP A 35 4.55 -23.22 10.94
CA ASP A 35 4.55 -24.58 10.40
C ASP A 35 3.13 -25.17 10.53
N PRO A 36 2.44 -25.42 9.42
CA PRO A 36 2.84 -25.15 8.03
C PRO A 36 2.88 -23.65 7.70
N VAL A 37 3.67 -23.29 6.69
CA VAL A 37 3.73 -21.93 6.15
C VAL A 37 2.35 -21.48 5.69
N VAL A 38 1.91 -20.30 6.13
CA VAL A 38 0.62 -19.72 5.76
C VAL A 38 0.83 -18.62 4.71
N GLN A 39 0.06 -18.71 3.62
CA GLN A 39 0.08 -17.75 2.54
C GLN A 39 -1.14 -16.81 2.61
N LEU A 40 -0.89 -15.51 2.48
CA LEU A 40 -1.90 -14.46 2.45
C LEU A 40 -1.76 -13.68 1.15
N LYS A 41 -2.77 -13.75 0.27
CA LYS A 41 -2.77 -12.96 -0.97
C LYS A 41 -3.00 -11.49 -0.65
N ALA A 42 -2.23 -10.60 -1.24
CA ALA A 42 -2.43 -9.15 -1.12
C ALA A 42 -3.67 -8.73 -1.90
N HIS A 43 -4.82 -8.76 -1.26
CA HIS A 43 -6.10 -8.44 -1.87
C HIS A 43 -7.02 -7.70 -0.89
N ALA A 44 -7.82 -6.74 -1.40
CA ALA A 44 -8.69 -5.88 -0.59
C ALA A 44 -9.68 -6.66 0.29
N LEU A 45 -10.16 -7.83 -0.18
CA LEU A 45 -11.08 -8.67 0.58
C LEU A 45 -10.40 -9.46 1.72
N GLN A 46 -9.08 -9.60 1.68
CA GLN A 46 -8.29 -10.23 2.77
C GLN A 46 -7.80 -9.23 3.81
N VAL A 47 -8.07 -7.93 3.62
CA VAL A 47 -7.80 -6.93 4.66
C VAL A 47 -8.78 -7.12 5.80
N GLY A 48 -8.24 -7.47 6.97
CA GLY A 48 -8.98 -7.69 8.22
C GLY A 48 -8.66 -6.67 9.32
N GLY A 49 -7.73 -5.75 9.07
CA GLY A 49 -7.39 -4.64 9.98
C GLY A 49 -6.90 -3.42 9.23
N THR A 50 -7.32 -2.24 9.67
CA THR A 50 -6.95 -0.95 9.07
C THR A 50 -6.61 0.11 10.12
N ASN A 51 -6.43 -0.31 11.36
CA ASN A 51 -6.04 0.60 12.44
C ASN A 51 -4.52 0.82 12.39
N LEU A 52 -4.11 2.03 12.12
CA LEU A 52 -2.72 2.51 11.99
C LEU A 52 -1.92 1.92 10.82
N ALA A 53 -2.35 0.79 10.23
CA ALA A 53 -1.68 0.13 9.12
C ALA A 53 -2.68 -0.77 8.37
N THR A 54 -2.36 -1.12 7.13
CA THR A 54 -3.10 -2.13 6.39
C THR A 54 -2.63 -3.53 6.78
N THR A 55 -3.56 -4.35 7.28
CA THR A 55 -3.30 -5.71 7.78
C THR A 55 -4.12 -6.74 7.02
N LEU A 56 -3.46 -7.70 6.39
CA LEU A 56 -4.09 -8.90 5.86
C LEU A 56 -4.37 -9.88 6.99
N VAL A 57 -5.54 -10.55 6.93
CA VAL A 57 -5.92 -11.58 7.90
C VAL A 57 -6.59 -12.74 7.17
N VAL A 58 -6.02 -13.93 7.31
CA VAL A 58 -6.55 -15.17 6.73
C VAL A 58 -6.47 -16.27 7.79
N ALA A 59 -7.60 -16.89 8.12
CA ALA A 59 -7.69 -17.96 9.13
C ALA A 59 -7.00 -17.61 10.48
N GLY A 60 -7.12 -16.35 10.91
CA GLY A 60 -6.50 -15.85 12.14
C GLY A 60 -5.01 -15.49 12.05
N VAL A 61 -4.35 -15.84 10.94
CA VAL A 61 -2.98 -15.42 10.66
C VAL A 61 -2.97 -14.02 10.04
N ARG A 62 -2.03 -13.19 10.46
CA ARG A 62 -1.95 -11.78 10.04
C ARG A 62 -0.58 -11.41 9.48
N VAL A 63 -0.58 -10.44 8.55
CA VAL A 63 0.59 -9.68 8.11
C VAL A 63 0.21 -8.20 8.04
N SER A 64 0.85 -7.36 8.83
CA SER A 64 0.54 -5.94 9.02
C SER A 64 1.58 -5.03 8.36
N THR A 65 1.24 -3.74 8.21
CA THR A 65 2.11 -2.66 7.71
C THR A 65 2.65 -2.98 6.30
N ILE A 66 1.73 -3.44 5.44
CA ILE A 66 2.09 -3.87 4.08
C ILE A 66 2.12 -2.71 3.07
N GLU A 67 1.51 -1.58 3.38
CA GLU A 67 1.23 -0.46 2.48
C GLU A 67 2.47 0.10 1.80
N HIS A 68 3.60 0.25 2.51
CA HIS A 68 4.83 0.83 1.94
C HIS A 68 5.49 -0.10 0.91
N LEU A 69 5.51 -1.41 1.17
CA LEU A 69 6.00 -2.41 0.21
C LEU A 69 5.05 -2.53 -0.98
N MET A 70 3.73 -2.53 -0.74
CA MET A 70 2.72 -2.56 -1.81
C MET A 70 2.83 -1.31 -2.70
N ALA A 71 3.09 -0.13 -2.12
CA ALA A 71 3.37 1.09 -2.88
C ALA A 71 4.63 0.96 -3.74
N ALA A 72 5.69 0.34 -3.22
CA ALA A 72 6.91 0.09 -3.99
C ALA A 72 6.67 -0.89 -5.16
N PHE A 73 5.88 -1.95 -4.95
CA PHE A 73 5.49 -2.86 -6.04
C PHE A 73 4.66 -2.14 -7.10
N ALA A 74 3.65 -1.37 -6.70
CA ALA A 74 2.82 -0.59 -7.62
C ALA A 74 3.66 0.42 -8.42
N GLY A 75 4.47 1.22 -7.73
CA GLY A 75 5.30 2.25 -8.33
C GLY A 75 6.37 1.72 -9.28
N LEU A 76 6.89 0.51 -9.03
CA LEU A 76 7.89 -0.13 -9.89
C LEU A 76 7.28 -1.11 -10.91
N GLY A 77 5.98 -1.33 -10.88
CA GLY A 77 5.29 -2.23 -11.80
C GLY A 77 5.65 -3.70 -11.61
N VAL A 78 5.75 -4.16 -10.35
CA VAL A 78 5.93 -5.56 -9.99
C VAL A 78 4.57 -6.20 -9.76
N ASP A 79 4.16 -7.07 -10.65
CA ASP A 79 2.82 -7.69 -10.61
C ASP A 79 2.79 -8.99 -9.82
N ASN A 80 3.90 -9.76 -9.81
CA ASN A 80 3.96 -11.10 -9.22
C ASN A 80 5.18 -11.24 -8.31
N ALA A 81 4.95 -11.50 -7.01
CA ALA A 81 6.01 -11.69 -6.04
C ALA A 81 5.56 -12.54 -4.85
N TYR A 82 6.43 -13.42 -4.36
CA TYR A 82 6.33 -13.97 -3.00
C TYR A 82 7.12 -13.09 -2.04
N VAL A 83 6.52 -12.83 -0.89
CA VAL A 83 7.09 -12.03 0.20
C VAL A 83 7.16 -12.89 1.44
N ASP A 84 8.31 -13.50 1.69
CA ASP A 84 8.50 -14.29 2.92
C ASP A 84 8.73 -13.34 4.09
N VAL A 85 7.99 -13.52 5.17
CA VAL A 85 8.11 -12.72 6.41
C VAL A 85 8.22 -13.64 7.62
N SER A 86 9.13 -13.30 8.54
CA SER A 86 9.40 -14.06 9.75
C SER A 86 8.59 -13.58 10.95
N GLY A 87 7.47 -12.91 10.75
CA GLY A 87 6.63 -12.37 11.81
C GLY A 87 5.33 -11.76 11.30
N PRO A 88 4.46 -11.29 12.21
CA PRO A 88 3.12 -10.80 11.89
C PRO A 88 3.07 -9.38 11.32
N GLU A 89 4.21 -8.73 11.14
CA GLU A 89 4.31 -7.35 10.68
C GLU A 89 5.57 -7.17 9.84
N LEU A 90 5.50 -6.34 8.77
CA LEU A 90 6.68 -6.01 7.98
C LEU A 90 7.63 -5.07 8.73
N PRO A 91 8.93 -5.10 8.41
CA PRO A 91 9.87 -4.12 8.95
C PRO A 91 9.53 -2.72 8.42
N ILE A 92 9.49 -1.73 9.32
CA ILE A 92 9.17 -0.34 8.96
C ILE A 92 10.28 0.33 8.14
N MET A 93 11.49 -0.21 8.21
CA MET A 93 12.68 0.34 7.57
C MET A 93 12.96 1.78 8.05
N ASP A 94 13.02 2.74 7.12
CA ASP A 94 13.19 4.17 7.43
C ASP A 94 11.84 4.93 7.48
N GLY A 95 10.72 4.21 7.49
CA GLY A 95 9.37 4.77 7.49
C GLY A 95 8.83 5.18 6.13
N SER A 96 9.59 4.94 5.05
CA SER A 96 9.21 5.25 3.67
C SER A 96 9.22 4.00 2.78
N ALA A 97 8.85 4.13 1.51
CA ALA A 97 8.96 3.05 0.53
C ALA A 97 10.37 2.93 -0.10
N ALA A 98 11.26 3.91 0.12
CA ALA A 98 12.56 3.95 -0.56
C ALA A 98 13.46 2.72 -0.31
N PRO A 99 13.55 2.13 0.89
CA PRO A 99 14.30 0.91 1.10
C PRO A 99 13.75 -0.28 0.32
N PHE A 100 12.42 -0.37 0.17
CA PHE A 100 11.79 -1.42 -0.64
C PHE A 100 12.02 -1.20 -2.14
N VAL A 101 12.00 0.06 -2.61
CA VAL A 101 12.41 0.42 -3.97
C VAL A 101 13.83 -0.05 -4.24
N PHE A 102 14.76 0.23 -3.32
CA PHE A 102 16.14 -0.22 -3.44
C PHE A 102 16.27 -1.74 -3.51
N LEU A 103 15.55 -2.48 -2.66
CA LEU A 103 15.54 -3.95 -2.67
C LEU A 103 15.03 -4.52 -4.00
N ILE A 104 13.93 -3.97 -4.53
CA ILE A 104 13.32 -4.42 -5.78
C ILE A 104 14.25 -4.12 -6.96
N GLN A 105 14.85 -2.93 -7.01
CA GLN A 105 15.79 -2.56 -8.06
C GLN A 105 17.05 -3.43 -8.02
N SER A 106 17.58 -3.70 -6.82
CA SER A 106 18.75 -4.55 -6.62
C SER A 106 18.49 -6.02 -6.97
N ALA A 107 17.24 -6.47 -6.83
CA ALA A 107 16.82 -7.84 -7.23
C ALA A 107 16.77 -8.03 -8.74
N GLN A 108 16.70 -6.96 -9.52
CA GLN A 108 16.47 -6.94 -10.97
C GLN A 108 15.12 -7.57 -11.34
N ARG A 109 14.20 -6.76 -11.84
CA ARG A 109 12.89 -7.23 -12.29
C ARG A 109 13.04 -8.11 -13.54
N GLN A 110 12.32 -9.23 -13.59
CA GLN A 110 12.27 -10.13 -14.72
C GLN A 110 10.98 -9.94 -15.51
N PRO A 111 11.02 -9.53 -16.78
CA PRO A 111 9.84 -9.51 -17.63
C PRO A 111 9.25 -10.92 -17.79
N GLN A 112 7.93 -11.03 -17.72
CA GLN A 112 7.22 -12.29 -17.90
C GLN A 112 6.51 -12.34 -19.26
N GLN A 113 6.38 -13.52 -19.82
CA GLN A 113 5.79 -13.76 -21.16
C GLN A 113 4.25 -13.85 -21.06
N ALA A 114 3.62 -12.79 -20.51
CA ALA A 114 2.17 -12.67 -20.42
C ALA A 114 1.73 -11.21 -20.53
N PRO A 115 0.56 -10.94 -21.15
CA PRO A 115 0.01 -9.60 -21.19
C PRO A 115 -0.28 -9.10 -19.76
N ARG A 116 0.15 -7.88 -19.46
CA ARG A 116 -0.15 -7.25 -18.19
C ARG A 116 -1.64 -6.90 -18.11
N ARG A 117 -2.29 -7.27 -17.01
CA ARG A 117 -3.69 -6.99 -16.77
C ARG A 117 -3.84 -5.70 -15.96
N PHE A 118 -4.82 -4.88 -16.34
CA PHE A 118 -5.15 -3.63 -15.66
C PHE A 118 -6.62 -3.63 -15.26
N LEU A 119 -6.93 -3.20 -14.05
CA LEU A 119 -8.28 -2.84 -13.68
C LEU A 119 -8.56 -1.42 -14.16
N ARG A 120 -9.51 -1.23 -15.08
CA ARG A 120 -9.88 0.07 -15.62
C ARG A 120 -11.23 0.52 -15.07
N MET A 121 -11.27 1.68 -14.44
CA MET A 121 -12.52 2.27 -13.97
C MET A 121 -13.38 2.74 -15.14
N LYS A 122 -14.68 2.40 -15.09
CA LYS A 122 -15.68 2.81 -16.10
C LYS A 122 -16.62 3.90 -15.60
N LYS A 123 -16.86 3.96 -14.29
CA LYS A 123 -17.62 5.02 -13.63
C LYS A 123 -17.03 5.36 -12.28
N THR A 124 -17.43 6.49 -11.74
CA THR A 124 -16.96 6.93 -10.41
C THR A 124 -17.63 6.11 -9.32
N VAL A 125 -16.82 5.62 -8.38
CA VAL A 125 -17.26 5.04 -7.10
C VAL A 125 -16.75 5.93 -5.99
N GLU A 126 -17.59 6.27 -5.03
CA GLU A 126 -17.26 7.13 -3.89
C GLU A 126 -17.76 6.52 -2.60
N VAL A 127 -16.98 6.69 -1.54
CA VAL A 127 -17.34 6.31 -0.16
C VAL A 127 -17.02 7.43 0.80
N ALA A 128 -17.75 7.46 1.92
CA ALA A 128 -17.51 8.39 3.02
C ALA A 128 -17.57 7.65 4.36
N GLN A 129 -16.73 8.08 5.29
CA GLN A 129 -16.68 7.58 6.67
C GLN A 129 -16.42 8.76 7.62
N GLY A 130 -17.46 9.27 8.23
CA GLY A 130 -17.39 10.56 8.95
C GLY A 130 -17.10 11.71 7.98
N ASP A 131 -16.06 12.46 8.25
CA ASP A 131 -15.57 13.54 7.38
C ASP A 131 -14.50 13.08 6.35
N ALA A 132 -14.07 11.82 6.45
CA ALA A 132 -13.19 11.22 5.45
C ALA A 132 -13.96 10.79 4.21
N ARG A 133 -13.38 11.04 3.04
CA ARG A 133 -13.94 10.66 1.73
C ARG A 133 -12.87 10.07 0.85
N ALA A 134 -13.24 9.10 0.04
CA ALA A 134 -12.39 8.54 -1.01
C ALA A 134 -13.24 8.23 -2.24
N SER A 135 -12.71 8.55 -3.41
CA SER A 135 -13.36 8.23 -4.68
C SER A 135 -12.35 7.71 -5.70
N LEU A 136 -12.84 6.92 -6.64
CA LEU A 136 -12.09 6.39 -7.76
C LEU A 136 -12.90 6.58 -9.03
N ALA A 137 -12.37 7.37 -9.96
CA ALA A 137 -13.02 7.76 -11.22
C ALA A 137 -12.23 7.25 -12.43
N PRO A 138 -12.85 7.16 -13.62
CA PRO A 138 -12.13 6.86 -14.86
C PRO A 138 -10.98 7.84 -15.11
N TRP A 139 -9.81 7.30 -15.49
CA TRP A 139 -8.64 8.06 -15.87
C TRP A 139 -7.72 7.20 -16.74
N ASP A 140 -7.01 7.81 -17.67
CA ASP A 140 -6.06 7.12 -18.53
C ASP A 140 -4.67 7.11 -17.84
N GLY A 141 -4.40 6.01 -17.13
CA GLY A 141 -3.28 5.84 -16.22
C GLY A 141 -3.73 5.79 -14.75
N LEU A 142 -2.79 5.83 -13.82
CA LEU A 142 -3.07 5.98 -12.40
C LEU A 142 -2.73 7.40 -11.95
N LYS A 143 -3.75 8.14 -11.48
CA LYS A 143 -3.58 9.42 -10.82
C LYS A 143 -4.05 9.33 -9.37
N VAL A 144 -3.28 9.90 -8.46
CA VAL A 144 -3.61 9.98 -7.04
C VAL A 144 -3.58 11.43 -6.61
N THR A 145 -4.70 11.92 -6.10
CA THR A 145 -4.81 13.25 -5.47
C THR A 145 -5.22 13.05 -4.02
N TYR A 146 -4.50 13.67 -3.10
CA TYR A 146 -4.78 13.55 -1.67
C TYR A 146 -4.84 14.92 -1.00
N THR A 147 -5.86 15.11 -0.14
CA THR A 147 -6.00 16.28 0.73
C THR A 147 -5.81 15.85 2.19
N LEU A 148 -4.74 16.35 2.81
CA LEU A 148 -4.39 16.12 4.20
C LEU A 148 -4.80 17.35 5.03
N LEU A 149 -5.67 17.15 6.02
CA LEU A 149 -6.12 18.20 6.91
C LEU A 149 -5.97 17.76 8.37
N TYR A 150 -5.05 18.40 9.07
CA TYR A 150 -4.94 18.36 10.52
C TYR A 150 -5.06 19.78 11.08
N ASP A 151 -5.86 19.96 12.12
CA ASP A 151 -5.91 21.22 12.86
C ASP A 151 -4.75 21.27 13.85
N HIS A 152 -3.56 21.52 13.33
CA HIS A 152 -2.32 21.52 14.09
C HIS A 152 -1.37 22.61 13.56
N PRO A 153 -0.66 23.38 14.43
CA PRO A 153 0.20 24.48 14.00
C PRO A 153 1.27 24.11 12.97
N VAL A 154 1.89 22.93 13.12
CA VAL A 154 2.90 22.43 12.16
C VAL A 154 2.25 22.19 10.80
N PHE A 155 1.11 21.47 10.74
CA PHE A 155 0.47 21.11 9.48
C PHE A 155 -0.12 22.32 8.73
N ARG A 156 -0.46 23.41 9.44
CA ARG A 156 -0.94 24.65 8.79
C ARG A 156 0.12 25.30 7.90
N LYS A 157 1.41 25.03 8.14
CA LYS A 157 2.55 25.61 7.42
C LYS A 157 2.98 24.78 6.21
N HIS A 158 2.50 23.54 6.07
CA HIS A 158 2.90 22.61 5.02
C HIS A 158 1.80 22.40 3.97
N ALA A 159 2.18 21.86 2.81
CA ALA A 159 1.25 21.58 1.73
C ALA A 159 0.17 20.59 2.19
N LYS A 160 -1.07 20.93 1.89
CA LYS A 160 -2.26 20.15 2.26
C LYS A 160 -2.76 19.27 1.15
N VAL A 161 -2.36 19.53 -0.08
CA VAL A 161 -2.79 18.79 -1.27
C VAL A 161 -1.56 18.37 -2.06
N ALA A 162 -1.54 17.10 -2.46
CA ALA A 162 -0.61 16.58 -3.44
C ALA A 162 -1.36 15.81 -4.51
N SER A 163 -0.89 15.91 -5.75
CA SER A 163 -1.42 15.17 -6.89
C SER A 163 -0.26 14.60 -7.69
N LEU A 164 -0.36 13.31 -8.04
CA LEU A 164 0.68 12.58 -8.77
C LEU A 164 0.04 11.74 -9.87
N GLU A 165 0.54 11.85 -11.09
CA GLU A 165 0.37 10.81 -12.11
C GLU A 165 1.45 9.76 -11.88
N VAL A 166 1.02 8.55 -11.52
CA VAL A 166 1.92 7.50 -11.02
C VAL A 166 2.63 6.83 -12.19
N THR A 167 3.86 7.24 -12.39
CA THR A 167 4.85 6.54 -13.20
C THR A 167 5.99 6.07 -12.30
N SER A 168 6.80 5.10 -12.74
CA SER A 168 7.94 4.64 -11.92
C SER A 168 8.91 5.78 -11.62
N GLY A 169 9.16 6.67 -12.58
CA GLY A 169 10.03 7.84 -12.38
C GLY A 169 9.46 8.82 -11.35
N ALA A 170 8.19 9.20 -11.48
CA ALA A 170 7.51 10.11 -10.57
C ALA A 170 7.40 9.52 -9.16
N PHE A 171 7.03 8.23 -9.04
CA PHE A 171 6.96 7.54 -7.75
C PHE A 171 8.31 7.56 -7.02
N ILE A 172 9.41 7.16 -7.69
CA ILE A 172 10.74 7.12 -7.10
C ILE A 172 11.19 8.51 -6.66
N LYS A 173 11.02 9.51 -7.53
CA LYS A 173 11.52 10.87 -7.32
C LYS A 173 10.71 11.62 -6.26
N ASP A 174 9.39 11.56 -6.36
CA ASP A 174 8.51 12.52 -5.68
C ASP A 174 7.85 11.96 -4.42
N VAL A 175 7.68 10.62 -4.31
CA VAL A 175 6.86 10.00 -3.27
C VAL A 175 7.59 8.96 -2.45
N SER A 176 8.43 8.11 -3.07
CA SER A 176 9.00 6.92 -2.41
C SER A 176 9.75 7.22 -1.11
N ARG A 177 10.29 8.42 -0.93
CA ARG A 177 11.09 8.84 0.23
C ARG A 177 10.27 9.51 1.34
N ALA A 178 8.98 9.73 1.14
CA ALA A 178 8.12 10.34 2.14
C ALA A 178 7.91 9.39 3.32
N ARG A 179 8.33 9.81 4.52
CA ARG A 179 8.25 9.01 5.75
C ARG A 179 6.86 9.08 6.38
N THR A 180 6.50 8.00 7.05
CA THR A 180 5.36 8.01 7.98
C THR A 180 5.57 9.04 9.08
N PHE A 181 4.48 9.48 9.68
CA PHE A 181 4.51 10.51 10.71
C PHE A 181 3.47 10.24 11.80
N GLY A 182 3.71 10.83 12.96
CA GLY A 182 2.76 10.76 14.07
C GLY A 182 2.99 11.88 15.07
N PHE A 183 2.01 12.06 15.96
CA PHE A 183 2.08 13.03 17.04
C PHE A 183 2.72 12.39 18.27
N LEU A 184 3.59 13.15 18.95
CA LEU A 184 4.27 12.67 20.16
C LEU A 184 3.28 12.16 21.21
N ALA A 185 2.20 12.92 21.47
CA ALA A 185 1.17 12.52 22.42
C ALA A 185 0.44 11.22 22.04
N GLU A 186 0.22 10.98 20.73
CA GLU A 186 -0.34 9.72 20.25
C GLU A 186 0.67 8.57 20.39
N PHE A 187 1.93 8.85 20.11
CA PHE A 187 3.01 7.88 20.23
C PHE A 187 3.18 7.37 21.66
N GLU A 188 3.14 8.27 22.66
CA GLU A 188 3.18 7.91 24.08
C GLU A 188 1.98 7.05 24.49
N ARG A 189 0.77 7.42 24.02
CA ARG A 189 -0.45 6.64 24.24
C ARG A 189 -0.37 5.25 23.61
N LEU A 190 0.11 5.16 22.36
CA LEU A 190 0.27 3.90 21.65
C LEU A 190 1.27 2.99 22.36
N ARG A 191 2.39 3.52 22.85
CA ARG A 191 3.37 2.76 23.62
C ARG A 191 2.79 2.21 24.92
N ALA A 192 1.96 2.98 25.62
CA ALA A 192 1.25 2.52 26.81
C ALA A 192 0.28 1.36 26.51
N MET A 193 -0.18 1.23 25.27
CA MET A 193 -1.01 0.12 24.77
C MET A 193 -0.19 -1.01 24.09
N ASN A 194 1.13 -1.02 24.27
CA ASN A 194 2.06 -1.95 23.60
C ASN A 194 2.02 -1.88 22.06
N LEU A 195 1.69 -0.70 21.50
CA LEU A 195 1.81 -0.39 20.09
C LEU A 195 2.97 0.59 19.84
N ALA A 196 3.39 0.74 18.59
CA ALA A 196 4.50 1.61 18.18
C ALA A 196 5.81 1.36 18.95
N GLN A 197 6.05 0.12 19.39
CA GLN A 197 7.24 -0.26 20.18
C GLN A 197 8.54 -0.09 19.41
N GLY A 198 8.52 -0.26 18.09
CA GLY A 198 9.66 -0.09 17.19
C GLY A 198 9.78 1.33 16.59
N GLY A 199 8.84 2.22 16.93
CA GLY A 199 8.85 3.59 16.40
C GLY A 199 9.97 4.44 17.00
N SER A 200 10.63 5.23 16.15
CA SER A 200 11.73 6.13 16.53
C SER A 200 11.81 7.32 15.58
N LEU A 201 12.64 8.30 15.90
CA LEU A 201 12.95 9.42 15.00
C LEU A 201 13.70 8.98 13.72
N ASP A 202 14.21 7.77 13.67
CA ASP A 202 14.89 7.23 12.48
C ASP A 202 13.88 6.70 11.44
N ASN A 203 12.67 6.31 11.88
CA ASN A 203 11.68 5.66 11.02
C ASN A 203 10.31 6.35 10.99
N ALA A 204 10.16 7.51 11.63
CA ALA A 204 8.96 8.34 11.55
C ALA A 204 9.30 9.82 11.71
N VAL A 205 8.50 10.67 11.08
CA VAL A 205 8.48 12.10 11.42
C VAL A 205 7.59 12.28 12.64
N VAL A 206 8.17 12.69 13.76
CA VAL A 206 7.46 12.90 15.01
C VAL A 206 7.21 14.40 15.21
N VAL A 207 5.97 14.74 15.50
CA VAL A 207 5.51 16.12 15.67
C VAL A 207 5.01 16.31 17.11
N ASP A 208 5.56 17.28 17.84
CA ASP A 208 4.99 17.76 19.09
C ASP A 208 3.95 18.89 18.82
N ASP A 209 3.45 19.54 19.83
CA ASP A 209 2.42 20.59 19.71
C ASP A 209 2.86 21.78 18.84
N TYR A 210 4.16 21.99 18.61
CA TYR A 210 4.69 23.20 18.00
C TYR A 210 5.68 22.96 16.85
N ARG A 211 6.37 21.81 16.82
CA ARG A 211 7.48 21.57 15.90
C ARG A 211 7.63 20.08 15.52
N ILE A 212 8.44 19.86 14.50
CA ILE A 212 8.98 18.55 14.12
C ILE A 212 10.18 18.26 15.03
N LEU A 213 10.22 17.06 15.62
CA LEU A 213 11.26 16.66 16.57
C LEU A 213 12.50 16.07 15.89
N ASN A 214 12.38 15.57 14.66
CA ASN A 214 13.51 15.04 13.90
C ASN A 214 14.52 16.15 13.64
N GLU A 215 15.78 15.96 14.00
CA GLU A 215 16.87 16.96 13.90
C GLU A 215 17.05 17.47 12.47
N GLY A 216 16.95 16.59 11.46
CA GLY A 216 17.01 16.95 10.04
C GLY A 216 15.70 17.50 9.45
N GLY A 217 14.62 17.65 10.24
CA GLY A 217 13.32 18.09 9.75
C GLY A 217 12.69 17.15 8.71
N LEU A 218 11.98 17.73 7.74
CA LEU A 218 11.39 17.01 6.62
C LEU A 218 12.41 16.79 5.50
N ARG A 219 12.30 15.66 4.80
CA ARG A 219 13.07 15.36 3.58
C ARG A 219 12.65 16.20 2.38
N GLN A 220 11.38 16.65 2.40
CA GLN A 220 10.77 17.55 1.41
C GLN A 220 9.63 18.33 2.06
N GLU A 221 9.34 19.52 1.57
CA GLU A 221 8.37 20.45 2.18
C GLU A 221 6.96 19.84 2.31
N ASP A 222 6.58 19.01 1.36
CA ASP A 222 5.27 18.36 1.25
C ASP A 222 5.29 16.87 1.68
N GLU A 223 6.29 16.47 2.50
CA GLU A 223 6.50 15.07 2.91
C GLU A 223 5.26 14.45 3.56
N PHE A 224 4.54 15.18 4.42
CA PHE A 224 3.35 14.67 5.09
C PHE A 224 2.25 14.22 4.11
N VAL A 225 1.88 15.10 3.19
CA VAL A 225 0.82 14.77 2.22
C VAL A 225 1.30 13.75 1.20
N LYS A 226 2.57 13.76 0.82
CA LYS A 226 3.17 12.76 -0.07
C LYS A 226 3.23 11.37 0.56
N HIS A 227 3.43 11.28 1.87
CA HIS A 227 3.31 9.99 2.56
C HIS A 227 1.89 9.43 2.46
N LYS A 228 0.85 10.27 2.59
CA LYS A 228 -0.53 9.83 2.37
C LYS A 228 -0.82 9.42 0.93
N VAL A 229 -0.15 10.03 -0.05
CA VAL A 229 -0.17 9.56 -1.46
C VAL A 229 0.50 8.19 -1.57
N LEU A 230 1.63 7.97 -0.90
CA LEU A 230 2.33 6.68 -0.85
C LEU A 230 1.41 5.59 -0.28
N ASP A 231 0.80 5.81 0.88
CA ASP A 231 -0.13 4.89 1.52
C ASP A 231 -1.30 4.54 0.59
N ALA A 232 -1.90 5.56 -0.05
CA ALA A 232 -2.99 5.35 -0.99
C ALA A 232 -2.57 4.48 -2.17
N ILE A 233 -1.39 4.71 -2.76
CA ILE A 233 -0.86 3.87 -3.86
C ILE A 233 -0.73 2.41 -3.42
N GLY A 234 -0.21 2.16 -2.22
CA GLY A 234 -0.08 0.82 -1.67
C GLY A 234 -1.41 0.13 -1.40
N ASP A 235 -2.36 0.86 -0.79
CA ASP A 235 -3.71 0.36 -0.54
C ASP A 235 -4.45 0.05 -1.85
N LEU A 236 -4.37 0.94 -2.86
CA LEU A 236 -5.02 0.73 -4.17
C LEU A 236 -4.50 -0.50 -4.90
N TYR A 237 -3.23 -0.87 -4.70
CA TYR A 237 -2.66 -2.05 -5.34
C TYR A 237 -3.28 -3.37 -4.83
N LEU A 238 -4.01 -3.33 -3.73
CA LEU A 238 -4.82 -4.44 -3.20
C LEU A 238 -6.08 -4.76 -4.04
N LEU A 239 -6.35 -4.02 -5.12
CA LEU A 239 -7.30 -4.44 -6.16
C LEU A 239 -6.83 -5.67 -6.95
N GLY A 240 -5.60 -6.14 -6.71
CA GLY A 240 -5.02 -7.34 -7.30
C GLY A 240 -4.12 -7.07 -8.50
N GLY A 241 -3.87 -5.82 -8.84
CA GLY A 241 -2.98 -5.42 -9.93
C GLY A 241 -3.03 -3.92 -10.23
N PRO A 242 -2.37 -3.50 -11.33
CA PRO A 242 -2.33 -2.10 -11.73
C PRO A 242 -3.71 -1.55 -12.09
N LEU A 243 -3.94 -0.32 -11.71
CA LEU A 243 -5.19 0.41 -11.84
C LEU A 243 -5.08 1.50 -12.90
N LEU A 244 -6.12 1.64 -13.74
CA LEU A 244 -6.36 2.80 -14.57
C LEU A 244 -7.54 3.57 -13.99
N GLY A 245 -7.23 4.66 -13.31
CA GLY A 245 -8.22 5.47 -12.60
C GLY A 245 -7.60 6.65 -11.87
N HIS A 246 -8.44 7.60 -11.48
CA HIS A 246 -8.07 8.74 -10.64
C HIS A 246 -8.63 8.55 -9.23
N PHE A 247 -7.76 8.34 -8.28
CA PHE A 247 -8.08 8.33 -6.86
C PHE A 247 -8.05 9.74 -6.28
N VAL A 248 -9.10 10.11 -5.55
CA VAL A 248 -9.16 11.35 -4.76
C VAL A 248 -9.46 10.98 -3.31
N GLY A 249 -8.49 11.25 -2.42
CA GLY A 249 -8.62 11.07 -0.98
C GLY A 249 -8.74 12.41 -0.26
N HIS A 250 -9.73 12.54 0.62
CA HIS A 250 -9.90 13.66 1.53
C HIS A 250 -9.93 13.13 2.95
N LYS A 251 -8.90 13.42 3.75
CA LYS A 251 -8.71 12.86 5.10
C LYS A 251 -8.84 11.32 5.15
N SER A 252 -8.73 10.63 4.04
CA SER A 252 -8.87 9.17 3.99
C SER A 252 -7.69 8.49 4.70
N GLY A 253 -7.93 7.31 5.19
CA GLY A 253 -6.91 6.41 5.73
C GLY A 253 -7.15 5.01 5.19
N HIS A 254 -6.40 4.03 5.69
CA HIS A 254 -6.48 2.63 5.25
C HIS A 254 -7.91 2.08 5.32
N GLY A 255 -8.70 2.46 6.36
CA GLY A 255 -10.09 2.06 6.51
C GLY A 255 -10.98 2.57 5.38
N THR A 256 -10.94 3.87 5.11
CA THR A 256 -11.73 4.49 4.03
C THR A 256 -11.25 4.02 2.65
N ASN A 257 -9.93 3.85 2.47
CA ASN A 257 -9.37 3.30 1.23
C ASN A 257 -9.87 1.87 1.00
N ASN A 258 -9.80 0.99 2.01
CA ASN A 258 -10.29 -0.38 1.87
C ASN A 258 -11.81 -0.45 1.65
N LEU A 259 -12.59 0.42 2.30
CA LEU A 259 -14.02 0.56 2.04
C LEU A 259 -14.30 0.89 0.56
N LEU A 260 -13.54 1.83 -0.01
CA LEU A 260 -13.64 2.17 -1.44
C LEU A 260 -13.31 0.96 -2.33
N LEU A 261 -12.21 0.24 -2.05
CA LEU A 261 -11.83 -0.93 -2.85
C LEU A 261 -12.92 -2.02 -2.81
N ARG A 262 -13.48 -2.27 -1.64
CA ARG A 262 -14.61 -3.21 -1.49
C ARG A 262 -15.84 -2.76 -2.26
N ALA A 263 -16.15 -1.46 -2.25
CA ALA A 263 -17.28 -0.91 -3.01
C ALA A 263 -17.03 -1.05 -4.52
N VAL A 264 -15.82 -0.80 -5.02
CA VAL A 264 -15.45 -1.02 -6.42
C VAL A 264 -15.64 -2.50 -6.80
N LEU A 265 -15.09 -3.42 -6.00
CA LEU A 265 -15.18 -4.86 -6.29
C LEU A 265 -16.60 -5.41 -6.22
N ALA A 266 -17.48 -4.81 -5.42
CA ALA A 266 -18.89 -5.19 -5.33
C ALA A 266 -19.71 -4.70 -6.53
N ASP A 267 -19.30 -3.64 -7.20
CA ASP A 267 -19.99 -3.06 -8.36
C ASP A 267 -19.30 -3.47 -9.68
N ARG A 268 -19.74 -4.60 -10.23
CA ARG A 268 -19.16 -5.17 -11.46
C ARG A 268 -19.27 -4.28 -12.70
N GLU A 269 -20.15 -3.31 -12.68
CA GLU A 269 -20.29 -2.34 -13.77
C GLU A 269 -19.31 -1.17 -13.63
N ALA A 270 -18.71 -0.98 -12.44
CA ALA A 270 -17.81 0.12 -12.17
C ALA A 270 -16.45 -0.03 -12.82
N TYR A 271 -16.05 -1.24 -13.18
CA TYR A 271 -14.74 -1.51 -13.75
C TYR A 271 -14.76 -2.64 -14.79
N GLU A 272 -13.67 -2.80 -15.46
CA GLU A 272 -13.36 -3.94 -16.33
C GLU A 272 -11.87 -4.29 -16.22
N VAL A 273 -11.52 -5.52 -16.55
CA VAL A 273 -10.11 -5.94 -16.64
C VAL A 273 -9.69 -5.90 -18.11
N VAL A 274 -8.60 -5.20 -18.39
CA VAL A 274 -8.11 -4.99 -19.75
C VAL A 274 -6.63 -5.38 -19.87
N THR A 275 -6.23 -5.72 -21.10
CA THR A 275 -4.84 -5.86 -21.52
C THR A 275 -4.59 -4.95 -22.71
N PHE A 276 -3.33 -4.63 -22.96
CA PHE A 276 -2.91 -3.87 -24.15
C PHE A 276 -2.10 -4.79 -25.06
N ASP A 277 -2.37 -4.70 -26.36
CA ASP A 277 -1.52 -5.33 -27.37
C ASP A 277 -0.27 -4.47 -27.70
N ALA A 278 0.62 -5.01 -28.51
CA ALA A 278 1.86 -4.31 -28.88
C ALA A 278 1.64 -3.00 -29.66
N ALA A 279 0.47 -2.80 -30.26
CA ALA A 279 0.08 -1.59 -30.96
C ALA A 279 -0.68 -0.58 -30.06
N GLY A 280 -0.85 -0.92 -28.76
CA GLY A 280 -1.61 -0.11 -27.81
C GLY A 280 -3.12 -0.33 -27.89
N GLY A 281 -3.60 -1.30 -28.65
CA GLY A 281 -5.01 -1.67 -28.71
C GLY A 281 -5.48 -2.27 -27.39
N VAL A 282 -6.66 -1.83 -26.92
CA VAL A 282 -7.25 -2.30 -25.67
C VAL A 282 -8.09 -3.56 -25.92
N ARG A 283 -7.86 -4.59 -25.13
CA ARG A 283 -8.66 -5.82 -25.13
C ARG A 283 -9.26 -6.06 -23.74
N ALA A 284 -10.57 -6.00 -23.64
CA ALA A 284 -11.27 -6.40 -22.41
C ALA A 284 -11.21 -7.93 -22.26
N LEU A 285 -10.97 -8.38 -21.03
CA LEU A 285 -10.98 -9.80 -20.69
C LEU A 285 -12.38 -10.19 -20.19
N PRO A 286 -12.98 -11.28 -20.70
CA PRO A 286 -14.24 -11.76 -20.17
C PRO A 286 -14.07 -12.35 -18.78
N GLY A 287 -15.02 -12.10 -17.88
CA GLY A 287 -15.00 -12.53 -16.49
C GLY A 287 -14.18 -11.57 -15.61
N ASP A 288 -14.04 -11.94 -14.35
CA ASP A 288 -13.18 -11.23 -13.41
C ASP A 288 -12.09 -12.18 -12.91
N PRO A 289 -10.93 -12.21 -13.61
CA PRO A 289 -9.83 -13.08 -13.22
C PRO A 289 -9.22 -12.69 -11.87
N LEU A 290 -9.47 -11.48 -11.36
CA LEU A 290 -8.94 -11.01 -10.08
C LEU A 290 -9.71 -11.59 -8.88
N LEU A 291 -10.98 -11.96 -9.05
CA LEU A 291 -11.80 -12.55 -7.99
C LEU A 291 -11.92 -14.08 -8.09
N SER A 292 -11.78 -14.67 -9.27
CA SER A 292 -11.89 -16.13 -9.45
C SER A 292 -10.84 -16.93 -8.66
N GLU A 293 -9.73 -16.28 -8.29
CA GLU A 293 -8.62 -16.87 -7.56
C GLU A 293 -8.74 -16.76 -6.02
N LEU A 294 -9.79 -16.11 -5.50
CA LEU A 294 -10.04 -15.98 -4.06
C LEU A 294 -10.93 -17.08 -3.49
N THR A 295 -11.46 -17.95 -4.34
CA THR A 295 -12.17 -19.15 -3.88
C THR A 295 -11.14 -20.08 -3.26
N PRO A 296 -11.24 -20.42 -1.94
CA PRO A 296 -10.34 -21.41 -1.37
C PRO A 296 -10.50 -22.70 -2.17
N ALA A 297 -9.40 -23.29 -2.61
CA ALA A 297 -9.38 -24.66 -3.05
C ALA A 297 -9.62 -25.59 -1.82
N TYR A 298 -10.80 -25.50 -1.21
CA TYR A 298 -11.35 -26.54 -0.36
C TYR A 298 -12.09 -27.52 -1.29
N GLY A 299 -11.33 -28.33 -1.97
CA GLY A 299 -11.79 -29.50 -2.70
C GLY A 299 -11.32 -30.72 -1.97
N GLY A 300 -12.21 -31.36 -1.30
CA GLY A 300 -12.41 -32.66 -0.80
C GLY A 300 -11.27 -33.71 -0.90
N GLY A 301 -11.13 -34.46 0.14
CA GLY A 301 -10.40 -35.70 0.25
C GLY A 301 -10.11 -36.04 1.69
#